data_3ea548027f9af95985b26e8e40cca9a6
#
_entry.id   3ea548027f9af95985b26e8e40cca9a6
#
_cell.length_a   1.000
_cell.length_b   1.000
_cell.length_c   1.000
_cell.angle_alpha   90.00
_cell.angle_beta   90.00
_cell.angle_gamma   90.00
#
_symmetry.space_group_name_H-M   'P 1'
#
loop_
_entity.id
_entity.type
_entity.pdbx_description
1 polymer ?
#
loop_
_entity_poly.entity_id
_entity_poly.type
_entity_poly.pdbx_seq_one_letter_code
_entity_poly.pdbx_strand_id
1 'polypeptide(L)'
;MIRPATADDLHLVRELWQAFNTEIPDEPWREDDLAEDLAWLEQAVKEEIVLLADRDGLAVARRRGDKLGFLEVVYVRPAARRGGLGAELVREAVKRLREAGAEMLELEVLASNEEARSIYERWGLKPVELTLGAPLAQLEQRLAPSTGPTFGFVHVQTDDVEKVKRDAVKVLRLEPEVKVGTGWVRVRADATDEDPVKLKALAKELSYTTGGVVLSLGIEQGVVVRYDLFDKGADVDEYLSVPEYFGPLPPGDVYSLGANATVVARLTGADPKQVREVARTAAAPSDLPPAQDLYEQLAAVMGVEA
;
A
#
# COMPACT_ATOMS: atom_id res chain seq x y z
N MET A 1 -0.73 41.81 5.37
CA MET A 1 -0.83 42.31 3.96
C MET A 1 0.10 41.48 3.09
N ILE A 2 -0.33 41.08 1.86
CA ILE A 2 0.55 40.28 0.96
C ILE A 2 1.34 41.27 0.07
N ARG A 3 2.65 41.06 -0.01
CA ARG A 3 3.56 41.83 -0.83
C ARG A 3 4.70 40.97 -1.41
N PRO A 4 5.36 41.45 -2.48
CA PRO A 4 6.60 40.83 -2.92
C PRO A 4 7.68 40.90 -1.85
N ALA A 5 8.50 39.85 -1.78
CA ALA A 5 9.73 39.87 -1.01
C ALA A 5 10.80 40.69 -1.73
N THR A 6 11.67 41.29 -0.96
CA THR A 6 12.85 42.05 -1.44
C THR A 6 14.13 41.41 -0.88
N ALA A 7 15.28 41.84 -1.33
CA ALA A 7 16.56 41.36 -0.79
C ALA A 7 16.68 41.52 0.74
N ASP A 8 16.06 42.56 1.30
CA ASP A 8 16.07 42.82 2.74
C ASP A 8 15.22 41.80 3.53
N ASP A 9 14.30 41.13 2.84
CA ASP A 9 13.42 40.10 3.45
C ASP A 9 14.03 38.71 3.44
N LEU A 10 15.21 38.53 2.88
CA LEU A 10 15.80 37.19 2.68
C LEU A 10 15.91 36.37 3.98
N HIS A 11 16.17 37.03 5.10
CA HIS A 11 16.21 36.40 6.43
C HIS A 11 14.86 35.80 6.82
N LEU A 12 13.75 36.48 6.52
CA LEU A 12 12.39 36.04 6.82
C LEU A 12 11.95 34.95 5.83
N VAL A 13 12.32 35.06 4.55
CA VAL A 13 12.07 34.03 3.55
C VAL A 13 12.74 32.69 3.97
N ARG A 14 14.00 32.75 4.41
CA ARG A 14 14.73 31.57 4.92
C ARG A 14 14.08 30.99 6.17
N GLU A 15 13.66 31.84 7.12
CA GLU A 15 12.98 31.38 8.34
C GLU A 15 11.67 30.62 8.02
N LEU A 16 10.86 31.18 7.11
CA LEU A 16 9.60 30.55 6.69
C LEU A 16 9.81 29.28 5.86
N TRP A 17 10.84 29.24 5.02
CA TRP A 17 11.25 28.06 4.28
C TRP A 17 11.70 26.92 5.21
N GLN A 18 12.52 27.21 6.20
CA GLN A 18 12.94 26.20 7.18
C GLN A 18 11.74 25.67 7.97
N ALA A 19 10.81 26.54 8.38
CA ALA A 19 9.60 26.12 9.05
C ALA A 19 8.71 25.24 8.15
N PHE A 20 8.63 25.54 6.86
CA PHE A 20 7.96 24.71 5.86
C PHE A 20 8.60 23.32 5.77
N ASN A 21 9.92 23.24 5.61
CA ASN A 21 10.63 21.96 5.48
C ASN A 21 10.49 21.06 6.72
N THR A 22 10.42 21.64 7.92
CA THR A 22 10.19 20.86 9.14
C THR A 22 8.79 20.26 9.27
N GLU A 23 7.83 20.76 8.49
CA GLU A 23 6.45 20.25 8.49
C GLU A 23 6.15 19.31 7.31
N ILE A 24 7.05 19.21 6.32
CA ILE A 24 6.88 18.25 5.24
C ILE A 24 7.07 16.84 5.81
N PRO A 25 6.18 15.88 5.47
CA PRO A 25 6.38 14.49 5.85
C PRO A 25 7.75 13.96 5.42
N ASP A 26 8.41 13.24 6.33
CA ASP A 26 9.71 12.66 6.06
C ASP A 26 9.59 11.51 5.04
N GLU A 27 10.45 11.52 4.02
CA GLU A 27 10.49 10.48 2.99
C GLU A 27 11.92 9.89 2.96
N PRO A 28 12.08 8.57 3.08
CA PRO A 28 13.39 7.92 3.28
C PRO A 28 14.43 8.17 2.17
N TRP A 29 13.98 8.62 1.00
CA TRP A 29 14.82 8.87 -0.18
C TRP A 29 14.97 10.35 -0.52
N ARG A 30 14.44 11.25 0.30
CA ARG A 30 14.60 12.68 0.13
C ARG A 30 15.94 13.10 0.72
N GLU A 31 16.79 13.64 -0.12
CA GLU A 31 18.04 14.29 0.30
C GLU A 31 17.77 15.79 0.44
N ASP A 32 17.92 16.31 1.64
CA ASP A 32 17.81 17.74 1.89
C ASP A 32 19.21 18.37 1.86
N ASP A 33 19.53 19.13 0.82
CA ASP A 33 20.74 19.99 0.77
C ASP A 33 20.37 21.42 1.16
N LEU A 34 20.50 21.71 2.43
CA LEU A 34 20.20 23.05 2.98
C LEU A 34 21.01 24.16 2.29
N ALA A 35 22.24 23.90 1.83
CA ALA A 35 23.08 24.89 1.18
C ALA A 35 22.56 25.21 -0.23
N GLU A 36 22.14 24.19 -0.96
CA GLU A 36 21.53 24.34 -2.28
C GLU A 36 20.19 25.06 -2.19
N ASP A 37 19.35 24.67 -1.23
CA ASP A 37 18.05 25.33 -0.96
C ASP A 37 18.20 26.82 -0.65
N LEU A 38 19.17 27.18 0.18
CA LEU A 38 19.43 28.57 0.54
C LEU A 38 19.94 29.39 -0.64
N ALA A 39 20.79 28.81 -1.48
CA ALA A 39 21.25 29.45 -2.71
C ALA A 39 20.11 29.66 -3.70
N TRP A 40 19.24 28.66 -3.86
CA TRP A 40 18.04 28.77 -4.68
C TRP A 40 17.11 29.88 -4.18
N LEU A 41 16.84 29.98 -2.87
CA LEU A 41 15.99 31.02 -2.31
C LEU A 41 16.53 32.43 -2.59
N GLU A 42 17.86 32.63 -2.51
CA GLU A 42 18.48 33.90 -2.86
C GLU A 42 18.26 34.30 -4.32
N GLN A 43 18.32 33.29 -5.21
CA GLN A 43 18.03 33.52 -6.63
C GLN A 43 16.53 33.77 -6.85
N ALA A 44 15.67 33.00 -6.21
CA ALA A 44 14.22 33.13 -6.32
C ALA A 44 13.71 34.53 -5.93
N VAL A 45 14.23 35.11 -4.85
CA VAL A 45 13.88 36.50 -4.43
C VAL A 45 14.22 37.54 -5.50
N LYS A 46 15.22 37.26 -6.35
CA LYS A 46 15.65 38.18 -7.42
C LYS A 46 14.88 37.99 -8.73
N GLU A 47 14.53 36.78 -9.07
CA GLU A 47 14.11 36.40 -10.43
C GLU A 47 12.69 35.81 -10.50
N GLU A 48 12.16 35.37 -9.36
CA GLU A 48 10.88 34.69 -9.30
C GLU A 48 9.80 35.48 -8.53
N ILE A 49 8.63 34.89 -8.41
CA ILE A 49 7.52 35.44 -7.64
C ILE A 49 7.63 34.96 -6.20
N VAL A 50 8.25 35.69 -5.32
CA VAL A 50 8.30 35.42 -3.89
C VAL A 50 7.39 36.40 -3.16
N LEU A 51 6.40 35.87 -2.45
CA LEU A 51 5.38 36.63 -1.74
C LEU A 51 5.45 36.38 -0.24
N LEU A 52 5.36 37.45 0.54
CA LEU A 52 5.25 37.40 1.98
C LEU A 52 3.88 37.91 2.44
N ALA A 53 3.28 37.19 3.38
CA ALA A 53 2.12 37.66 4.13
C ALA A 53 2.58 38.06 5.53
N ASP A 54 3.02 39.30 5.67
CA ASP A 54 3.70 39.83 6.86
C ASP A 54 4.79 38.83 7.34
N ARG A 55 4.72 38.33 8.58
CA ARG A 55 5.64 37.29 9.12
C ARG A 55 5.05 35.90 9.14
N ASP A 56 3.85 35.69 8.61
CA ASP A 56 3.04 34.51 8.85
C ASP A 56 2.91 33.61 7.65
N GLY A 57 3.32 34.03 6.46
CA GLY A 57 3.16 33.22 5.26
C GLY A 57 4.15 33.54 4.15
N LEU A 58 4.45 32.53 3.36
CA LEU A 58 5.33 32.54 2.20
C LEU A 58 4.66 31.84 1.03
N ALA A 59 4.79 32.39 -0.17
CA ALA A 59 4.58 31.66 -1.40
C ALA A 59 5.74 31.92 -2.36
N VAL A 60 6.20 30.87 -3.04
CA VAL A 60 7.20 30.95 -4.10
C VAL A 60 6.63 30.32 -5.34
N ALA A 61 6.65 31.06 -6.45
CA ALA A 61 6.14 30.61 -7.73
C ALA A 61 7.01 31.11 -8.88
N ARG A 62 7.10 30.34 -9.94
CA ARG A 62 7.86 30.68 -11.14
C ARG A 62 7.19 30.25 -12.41
N ARG A 63 7.68 30.72 -13.54
CA ARG A 63 7.31 30.19 -14.85
C ARG A 63 8.16 28.97 -15.20
N ARG A 64 7.50 27.95 -15.74
CA ARG A 64 8.14 26.80 -16.45
C ARG A 64 7.74 26.86 -17.92
N GLY A 65 8.62 27.35 -18.78
CA GLY A 65 8.31 27.52 -20.22
C GLY A 65 7.32 28.68 -20.49
N ASP A 66 6.59 28.62 -21.62
CA ASP A 66 5.81 29.74 -22.12
C ASP A 66 4.46 29.94 -21.43
N LYS A 67 3.78 28.85 -21.07
CA LYS A 67 2.38 28.87 -20.59
C LYS A 67 2.16 28.29 -19.21
N LEU A 68 3.19 27.70 -18.60
CA LEU A 68 3.09 26.99 -17.34
C LEU A 68 3.63 27.83 -16.19
N GLY A 69 2.83 28.03 -15.17
CA GLY A 69 3.22 28.53 -13.86
C GLY A 69 3.42 27.34 -12.92
N PHE A 70 4.40 27.42 -12.05
CA PHE A 70 4.69 26.42 -11.05
C PHE A 70 4.73 27.04 -9.66
N LEU A 71 4.00 26.43 -8.71
CA LEU A 71 3.98 26.84 -7.32
C LEU A 71 4.92 25.92 -6.54
N GLU A 72 6.11 26.44 -6.22
CA GLU A 72 7.16 25.71 -5.49
C GLU A 72 6.82 25.55 -4.01
N VAL A 73 6.33 26.63 -3.39
CA VAL A 73 6.06 26.69 -1.96
C VAL A 73 4.78 27.46 -1.70
N VAL A 74 3.97 26.94 -0.80
CA VAL A 74 3.00 27.72 -0.06
C VAL A 74 3.04 27.30 1.40
N TYR A 75 3.35 28.23 2.28
CA TYR A 75 3.43 28.00 3.70
C TYR A 75 2.71 29.09 4.49
N VAL A 76 2.02 28.67 5.54
CA VAL A 76 1.40 29.56 6.53
C VAL A 76 1.71 29.00 7.92
N ARG A 77 2.24 29.83 8.79
CA ARG A 77 2.50 29.44 10.18
C ARG A 77 1.24 28.86 10.83
N PRO A 78 1.37 27.81 11.67
CA PRO A 78 0.22 27.17 12.30
C PRO A 78 -0.75 28.13 12.99
N ALA A 79 -0.23 29.13 13.68
CA ALA A 79 -1.04 30.13 14.38
C ALA A 79 -1.90 31.03 13.46
N ALA A 80 -1.51 31.18 12.19
CA ALA A 80 -2.21 31.99 11.19
C ALA A 80 -3.06 31.18 10.21
N ARG A 81 -3.13 29.87 10.38
CA ARG A 81 -3.94 28.98 9.54
C ARG A 81 -5.45 29.16 9.80
N ARG A 82 -6.25 28.61 8.90
CA ARG A 82 -7.73 28.63 8.93
C ARG A 82 -8.38 30.01 8.76
N GLY A 83 -7.57 31.07 8.60
CA GLY A 83 -8.03 32.44 8.26
C GLY A 83 -8.10 32.73 6.76
N GLY A 84 -7.80 31.75 5.89
CA GLY A 84 -7.80 31.95 4.43
C GLY A 84 -6.47 32.46 3.84
N LEU A 85 -5.45 32.74 4.66
CA LEU A 85 -4.19 33.37 4.26
C LEU A 85 -3.45 32.58 3.15
N GLY A 86 -3.46 31.23 3.21
CA GLY A 86 -2.87 30.38 2.16
C GLY A 86 -3.57 30.57 0.80
N ALA A 87 -4.90 30.63 0.80
CA ALA A 87 -5.66 30.91 -0.42
C ALA A 87 -5.42 32.32 -0.98
N GLU A 88 -5.20 33.30 -0.12
CA GLU A 88 -4.85 34.67 -0.54
C GLU A 88 -3.45 34.71 -1.17
N LEU A 89 -2.46 34.05 -0.57
CA LEU A 89 -1.11 33.92 -1.13
C LEU A 89 -1.14 33.26 -2.51
N VAL A 90 -1.83 32.15 -2.65
CA VAL A 90 -1.95 31.44 -3.94
C VAL A 90 -2.69 32.30 -4.97
N ARG A 91 -3.74 33.01 -4.56
CA ARG A 91 -4.47 33.92 -5.48
C ARG A 91 -3.56 35.03 -6.02
N GLU A 92 -2.73 35.62 -5.17
CA GLU A 92 -1.77 36.65 -5.61
C GLU A 92 -0.67 36.07 -6.50
N ALA A 93 -0.16 34.84 -6.18
CA ALA A 93 0.79 34.14 -7.02
C ALA A 93 0.21 33.83 -8.40
N VAL A 94 -1.01 33.30 -8.46
CA VAL A 94 -1.72 33.00 -9.72
C VAL A 94 -1.94 34.25 -10.56
N LYS A 95 -2.32 35.38 -9.92
CA LYS A 95 -2.46 36.66 -10.61
C LYS A 95 -1.15 37.06 -11.29
N ARG A 96 -0.02 37.02 -10.57
CA ARG A 96 1.30 37.39 -11.10
C ARG A 96 1.78 36.43 -12.20
N LEU A 97 1.56 35.14 -12.03
CA LEU A 97 1.86 34.14 -13.06
C LEU A 97 1.07 34.40 -14.35
N ARG A 98 -0.22 34.76 -14.21
CA ARG A 98 -1.05 35.15 -15.36
C ARG A 98 -0.56 36.45 -16.04
N GLU A 99 -0.20 37.46 -15.26
CA GLU A 99 0.40 38.69 -15.78
C GLU A 99 1.72 38.40 -16.52
N ALA A 100 2.46 37.38 -16.08
CA ALA A 100 3.65 36.89 -16.74
C ALA A 100 3.38 35.96 -17.93
N GLY A 101 2.10 35.68 -18.29
CA GLY A 101 1.70 34.90 -19.47
C GLY A 101 1.42 33.41 -19.20
N ALA A 102 1.40 32.96 -17.96
CA ALA A 102 1.00 31.57 -17.64
C ALA A 102 -0.51 31.38 -17.86
N GLU A 103 -0.87 30.24 -18.44
CA GLU A 103 -2.26 29.79 -18.66
C GLU A 103 -2.64 28.63 -17.75
N MET A 104 -1.65 27.87 -17.25
CA MET A 104 -1.79 26.70 -16.38
C MET A 104 -0.96 26.85 -15.12
N LEU A 105 -1.37 26.17 -14.04
CA LEU A 105 -0.62 26.07 -12.78
C LEU A 105 -0.39 24.61 -12.46
N GLU A 106 0.84 24.29 -12.12
CA GLU A 106 1.24 23.01 -11.53
C GLU A 106 1.92 23.23 -10.18
N LEU A 107 1.91 22.20 -9.37
CA LEU A 107 2.66 22.09 -8.13
C LEU A 107 2.98 20.62 -7.87
N GLU A 108 3.99 20.37 -7.05
CA GLU A 108 4.30 19.04 -6.54
C GLU A 108 3.84 18.93 -5.08
N VAL A 109 3.30 17.77 -4.73
CA VAL A 109 2.89 17.46 -3.36
C VAL A 109 3.13 15.98 -3.08
N LEU A 110 3.71 15.67 -1.93
CA LEU A 110 3.92 14.29 -1.51
C LEU A 110 2.59 13.54 -1.41
N ALA A 111 2.58 12.29 -1.86
CA ALA A 111 1.39 11.44 -1.80
C ALA A 111 0.92 11.23 -0.35
N SER A 112 1.83 11.21 0.61
CA SER A 112 1.59 11.12 2.05
C SER A 112 0.99 12.39 2.67
N ASN A 113 1.08 13.56 2.01
CA ASN A 113 0.54 14.83 2.50
C ASN A 113 -0.93 15.01 2.12
N GLU A 114 -1.81 14.22 2.75
CA GLU A 114 -3.25 14.21 2.47
C GLU A 114 -3.93 15.56 2.76
N GLU A 115 -3.47 16.30 3.77
CA GLU A 115 -4.04 17.61 4.11
C GLU A 115 -3.83 18.60 2.98
N ALA A 116 -2.61 18.74 2.48
CA ALA A 116 -2.30 19.63 1.36
C ALA A 116 -3.02 19.20 0.08
N ARG A 117 -3.02 17.90 -0.24
CA ARG A 117 -3.74 17.37 -1.41
C ARG A 117 -5.22 17.73 -1.38
N SER A 118 -5.89 17.51 -0.24
CA SER A 118 -7.30 17.87 -0.07
C SER A 118 -7.57 19.36 -0.26
N ILE A 119 -6.63 20.23 0.11
CA ILE A 119 -6.74 21.68 -0.12
C ILE A 119 -6.65 21.99 -1.62
N TYR A 120 -5.67 21.41 -2.31
CA TYR A 120 -5.45 21.65 -3.74
C TYR A 120 -6.59 21.12 -4.61
N GLU A 121 -7.14 19.96 -4.28
CA GLU A 121 -8.32 19.40 -4.95
C GLU A 121 -9.55 20.33 -4.82
N ARG A 122 -9.79 20.90 -3.62
CA ARG A 122 -10.85 21.90 -3.43
C ARG A 122 -10.64 23.19 -4.23
N TRP A 123 -9.39 23.52 -4.55
CA TRP A 123 -9.07 24.66 -5.44
C TRP A 123 -9.18 24.29 -6.93
N GLY A 124 -9.50 23.04 -7.25
CA GLY A 124 -9.72 22.56 -8.61
C GLY A 124 -8.48 21.98 -9.30
N LEU A 125 -7.36 21.80 -8.59
CA LEU A 125 -6.21 21.10 -9.13
C LEU A 125 -6.52 19.59 -9.20
N LYS A 126 -5.96 18.92 -10.22
CA LYS A 126 -6.11 17.49 -10.44
C LYS A 126 -4.73 16.88 -10.64
N PRO A 127 -4.53 15.62 -10.24
CA PRO A 127 -3.29 14.91 -10.55
C PRO A 127 -3.07 14.86 -12.07
N VAL A 128 -1.87 15.22 -12.52
CA VAL A 128 -1.44 15.18 -13.93
C VAL A 128 -0.30 14.18 -14.13
N GLU A 129 0.50 13.92 -13.10
CA GLU A 129 1.60 12.97 -13.11
C GLU A 129 1.66 12.25 -11.76
N LEU A 130 2.14 11.01 -11.77
CA LEU A 130 2.36 10.22 -10.56
C LEU A 130 3.78 9.66 -10.60
N THR A 131 4.61 10.10 -9.66
CA THR A 131 5.94 9.53 -9.43
C THR A 131 5.85 8.37 -8.44
N LEU A 132 6.37 7.21 -8.81
CA LEU A 132 6.45 6.03 -7.96
C LEU A 132 7.91 5.79 -7.57
N GLY A 133 8.17 5.55 -6.31
CA GLY A 133 9.49 5.24 -5.79
C GLY A 133 9.47 4.00 -4.90
N ALA A 134 10.58 3.27 -4.87
CA ALA A 134 10.80 2.19 -3.90
C ALA A 134 12.31 2.05 -3.63
N PRO A 135 12.72 1.58 -2.44
CA PRO A 135 14.10 1.22 -2.18
C PRO A 135 14.58 0.15 -3.18
N LEU A 136 15.78 0.29 -3.72
CA LEU A 136 16.30 -0.65 -4.72
C LEU A 136 16.38 -2.08 -4.20
N ALA A 137 16.82 -2.28 -2.95
CA ALA A 137 16.86 -3.60 -2.32
C ALA A 137 15.48 -4.28 -2.28
N GLN A 138 14.40 -3.52 -2.08
CA GLN A 138 13.04 -4.03 -2.12
C GLN A 138 12.58 -4.37 -3.54
N LEU A 139 12.97 -3.54 -4.52
CA LEU A 139 12.68 -3.83 -5.93
C LEU A 139 13.45 -5.06 -6.41
N GLU A 140 14.74 -5.19 -6.07
CA GLU A 140 15.55 -6.37 -6.39
C GLU A 140 14.91 -7.65 -5.84
N GLN A 141 14.44 -7.62 -4.60
CA GLN A 141 13.75 -8.75 -3.99
C GLN A 141 12.45 -9.10 -4.71
N ARG A 142 11.66 -8.09 -5.10
CA ARG A 142 10.37 -8.30 -5.79
C ARG A 142 10.50 -8.67 -7.26
N LEU A 143 11.56 -8.19 -7.92
CA LEU A 143 11.87 -8.49 -9.31
C LEU A 143 12.79 -9.71 -9.45
N ALA A 144 13.31 -10.26 -8.34
CA ALA A 144 14.05 -11.51 -8.36
C ALA A 144 13.20 -12.58 -9.05
N PRO A 145 13.78 -13.41 -9.93
CA PRO A 145 13.05 -14.54 -10.50
C PRO A 145 12.46 -15.37 -9.36
N SER A 146 11.22 -15.80 -9.50
CA SER A 146 10.59 -16.65 -8.50
C SER A 146 11.51 -17.85 -8.23
N THR A 147 11.87 -18.06 -6.96
CA THR A 147 12.84 -19.10 -6.58
C THR A 147 12.21 -20.48 -6.55
N GLY A 148 10.89 -20.56 -6.70
CA GLY A 148 10.13 -21.80 -6.69
C GLY A 148 8.71 -21.64 -7.22
N PRO A 149 7.96 -22.74 -7.30
CA PRO A 149 6.61 -22.75 -7.82
C PRO A 149 5.64 -22.01 -6.89
N THR A 150 4.64 -21.40 -7.50
CA THR A 150 3.41 -21.00 -6.80
C THR A 150 2.38 -22.10 -7.03
N PHE A 151 1.78 -22.61 -5.97
CA PHE A 151 0.70 -23.58 -6.05
C PHE A 151 -0.16 -23.56 -4.80
N GLY A 152 -1.36 -24.08 -4.90
CA GLY A 152 -2.23 -24.24 -3.76
C GLY A 152 -3.41 -25.17 -4.04
N PHE A 153 -4.02 -25.62 -2.95
CA PHE A 153 -5.18 -26.51 -3.00
C PHE A 153 -6.32 -25.89 -2.19
N VAL A 154 -7.53 -26.21 -2.62
CA VAL A 154 -8.74 -25.93 -1.83
C VAL A 154 -9.22 -27.22 -1.19
N HIS A 155 -9.39 -27.20 0.13
CA HIS A 155 -9.90 -28.30 0.92
C HIS A 155 -11.30 -27.96 1.43
N VAL A 156 -12.28 -28.76 1.06
CA VAL A 156 -13.70 -28.58 1.44
C VAL A 156 -14.05 -29.65 2.47
N GLN A 157 -14.49 -29.23 3.65
CA GLN A 157 -14.89 -30.14 4.72
C GLN A 157 -16.29 -30.72 4.43
N THR A 158 -16.35 -31.85 3.74
CA THR A 158 -17.58 -32.51 3.32
C THR A 158 -17.29 -33.92 2.84
N ASP A 159 -18.33 -34.80 2.85
CA ASP A 159 -18.32 -36.10 2.24
C ASP A 159 -18.99 -36.11 0.84
N ASP A 160 -19.60 -35.00 0.41
CA ASP A 160 -20.31 -34.87 -0.88
C ASP A 160 -19.36 -34.43 -2.01
N VAL A 161 -18.57 -35.39 -2.49
CA VAL A 161 -17.56 -35.17 -3.56
C VAL A 161 -18.20 -34.67 -4.86
N GLU A 162 -19.37 -35.24 -5.22
CA GLU A 162 -20.05 -34.90 -6.47
C GLU A 162 -20.57 -33.45 -6.46
N LYS A 163 -21.01 -32.98 -5.31
CA LYS A 163 -21.40 -31.55 -5.14
C LYS A 163 -20.20 -30.65 -5.28
N VAL A 164 -19.07 -30.96 -4.61
CA VAL A 164 -17.84 -30.16 -4.70
C VAL A 164 -17.36 -30.09 -6.14
N LYS A 165 -17.28 -31.23 -6.84
CA LYS A 165 -16.85 -31.28 -8.23
C LYS A 165 -17.74 -30.42 -9.13
N ARG A 166 -19.05 -30.60 -9.06
CA ARG A 166 -20.02 -29.83 -9.85
C ARG A 166 -19.93 -28.32 -9.59
N ASP A 167 -19.79 -27.92 -8.32
CA ASP A 167 -19.74 -26.51 -7.96
C ASP A 167 -18.39 -25.88 -8.34
N ALA A 168 -17.26 -26.63 -8.21
CA ALA A 168 -15.96 -26.21 -8.69
C ALA A 168 -15.94 -26.01 -10.22
N VAL A 169 -16.54 -26.92 -10.99
CA VAL A 169 -16.68 -26.76 -12.45
C VAL A 169 -17.44 -25.50 -12.84
N LYS A 170 -18.50 -25.13 -12.09
CA LYS A 170 -19.26 -23.90 -12.36
C LYS A 170 -18.39 -22.66 -12.17
N VAL A 171 -17.58 -22.62 -11.12
CA VAL A 171 -16.70 -21.49 -10.79
C VAL A 171 -15.55 -21.38 -11.78
N LEU A 172 -14.86 -22.49 -12.00
CA LEU A 172 -13.64 -22.55 -12.81
C LEU A 172 -13.92 -22.58 -14.32
N ARG A 173 -15.10 -23.04 -14.73
CA ARG A 173 -15.49 -23.32 -16.12
C ARG A 173 -14.55 -24.35 -16.81
N LEU A 174 -13.92 -25.19 -16.01
CA LEU A 174 -13.07 -26.30 -16.43
C LEU A 174 -13.18 -27.43 -15.41
N GLU A 175 -12.73 -28.63 -15.77
CA GLU A 175 -12.74 -29.79 -14.89
C GLU A 175 -11.55 -29.73 -13.91
N PRO A 176 -11.77 -29.64 -12.58
CA PRO A 176 -10.70 -29.68 -11.60
C PRO A 176 -10.29 -31.12 -11.28
N GLU A 177 -9.08 -31.30 -10.80
CA GLU A 177 -8.68 -32.53 -10.11
C GLU A 177 -9.31 -32.51 -8.71
N VAL A 178 -10.04 -33.58 -8.37
CA VAL A 178 -10.70 -33.74 -7.08
C VAL A 178 -10.21 -35.02 -6.43
N LYS A 179 -9.72 -34.94 -5.19
CA LYS A 179 -9.29 -36.07 -4.37
C LYS A 179 -10.04 -36.14 -3.06
N VAL A 180 -10.32 -37.33 -2.59
CA VAL A 180 -11.00 -37.54 -1.30
C VAL A 180 -9.95 -37.85 -0.25
N GLY A 181 -9.92 -37.02 0.79
CA GLY A 181 -9.12 -37.22 2.00
C GLY A 181 -10.01 -37.55 3.20
N THR A 182 -9.44 -37.65 4.37
CA THR A 182 -10.17 -37.93 5.61
C THR A 182 -10.95 -36.71 6.10
N GLY A 183 -12.26 -36.67 5.84
CA GLY A 183 -13.16 -35.59 6.20
C GLY A 183 -13.02 -34.33 5.34
N TRP A 184 -12.17 -34.38 4.32
CA TRP A 184 -11.95 -33.27 3.40
C TRP A 184 -11.92 -33.73 1.95
N VAL A 185 -12.43 -32.91 1.06
CA VAL A 185 -12.32 -33.08 -0.39
C VAL A 185 -11.33 -32.03 -0.91
N ARG A 186 -10.22 -32.50 -1.50
CA ARG A 186 -9.20 -31.61 -2.07
C ARG A 186 -9.52 -31.31 -3.53
N VAL A 187 -9.46 -30.03 -3.89
CA VAL A 187 -9.67 -29.52 -5.24
C VAL A 187 -8.42 -28.84 -5.73
N ARG A 188 -7.97 -29.18 -6.92
CA ARG A 188 -6.87 -28.52 -7.64
C ARG A 188 -7.30 -28.16 -9.04
N ALA A 189 -6.82 -27.03 -9.53
CA ALA A 189 -6.98 -26.63 -10.92
C ALA A 189 -5.76 -25.82 -11.38
N ASP A 190 -5.24 -26.12 -12.56
CA ASP A 190 -4.12 -25.36 -13.14
C ASP A 190 -4.42 -23.87 -13.25
N ALA A 191 -5.69 -23.48 -13.41
CA ALA A 191 -6.11 -22.10 -13.44
C ALA A 191 -5.95 -21.34 -12.12
N THR A 192 -5.79 -22.06 -10.98
CA THR A 192 -5.54 -21.49 -9.64
C THR A 192 -4.08 -21.68 -9.20
N ASP A 193 -3.33 -22.55 -9.87
CA ASP A 193 -1.88 -22.58 -9.73
C ASP A 193 -1.34 -21.24 -10.25
N GLU A 194 -0.34 -20.66 -9.64
CA GLU A 194 0.23 -19.35 -9.96
C GLU A 194 -0.70 -18.13 -9.72
N ASP A 195 -1.96 -18.33 -9.29
CA ASP A 195 -2.90 -17.23 -9.03
C ASP A 195 -3.59 -17.38 -7.65
N PRO A 196 -2.95 -16.91 -6.58
CA PRO A 196 -3.50 -16.96 -5.21
C PRO A 196 -4.86 -16.27 -5.06
N VAL A 197 -5.11 -15.23 -5.85
CA VAL A 197 -6.40 -14.50 -5.82
C VAL A 197 -7.54 -15.38 -6.34
N LYS A 198 -7.29 -16.10 -7.43
CA LYS A 198 -8.26 -17.08 -7.95
C LYS A 198 -8.46 -18.25 -7.01
N LEU A 199 -7.38 -18.73 -6.37
CA LEU A 199 -7.46 -19.80 -5.37
C LEU A 199 -8.37 -19.36 -4.20
N LYS A 200 -8.15 -18.17 -3.65
CA LYS A 200 -8.99 -17.58 -2.58
C LYS A 200 -10.44 -17.42 -3.02
N ALA A 201 -10.67 -16.92 -4.23
CA ALA A 201 -12.02 -16.76 -4.78
C ALA A 201 -12.75 -18.10 -4.95
N LEU A 202 -12.06 -19.15 -5.43
CA LEU A 202 -12.60 -20.51 -5.53
C LEU A 202 -12.98 -21.06 -4.15
N ALA A 203 -12.09 -20.92 -3.16
CA ALA A 203 -12.34 -21.38 -1.79
C ALA A 203 -13.57 -20.69 -1.17
N LYS A 204 -13.68 -19.38 -1.33
CA LYS A 204 -14.83 -18.61 -0.85
C LYS A 204 -16.15 -19.06 -1.46
N GLU A 205 -16.18 -19.22 -2.78
CA GLU A 205 -17.40 -19.63 -3.49
C GLU A 205 -17.79 -21.07 -3.14
N LEU A 206 -16.82 -22.00 -3.02
CA LEU A 206 -17.09 -23.36 -2.56
C LEU A 206 -17.60 -23.38 -1.12
N SER A 207 -17.10 -22.54 -0.23
CA SER A 207 -17.63 -22.41 1.13
C SER A 207 -19.07 -21.91 1.13
N TYR A 208 -19.40 -20.93 0.29
CA TYR A 208 -20.76 -20.43 0.14
C TYR A 208 -21.72 -21.50 -0.42
N THR A 209 -21.35 -22.18 -1.51
CA THR A 209 -22.22 -23.13 -2.20
C THR A 209 -22.39 -24.44 -1.44
N THR A 210 -21.35 -24.92 -0.75
CA THR A 210 -21.43 -26.11 0.09
C THR A 210 -22.07 -25.86 1.45
N GLY A 211 -21.99 -24.61 1.93
CA GLY A 211 -22.46 -24.20 3.26
C GLY A 211 -21.55 -24.69 4.39
N GLY A 212 -20.31 -25.05 4.08
CA GLY A 212 -19.34 -25.66 4.98
C GLY A 212 -18.05 -24.87 5.12
N VAL A 213 -17.14 -25.46 5.90
CA VAL A 213 -15.78 -24.95 6.10
C VAL A 213 -14.93 -25.28 4.87
N VAL A 214 -14.19 -24.30 4.39
CA VAL A 214 -13.25 -24.44 3.28
C VAL A 214 -11.95 -23.76 3.62
N LEU A 215 -10.84 -24.45 3.37
CA LEU A 215 -9.48 -23.99 3.54
C LEU A 215 -8.78 -23.93 2.18
N SER A 216 -8.28 -22.77 1.78
CA SER A 216 -7.23 -22.70 0.77
C SER A 216 -5.87 -22.74 1.45
N LEU A 217 -4.94 -23.53 0.97
CA LEU A 217 -3.59 -23.65 1.52
C LEU A 217 -2.60 -23.76 0.36
N GLY A 218 -1.54 -22.94 0.36
CA GLY A 218 -0.59 -22.92 -0.74
C GLY A 218 0.74 -22.27 -0.41
N ILE A 219 1.64 -22.33 -1.39
CA ILE A 219 2.95 -21.68 -1.39
C ILE A 219 2.99 -20.67 -2.54
N GLU A 220 3.47 -19.47 -2.28
CA GLU A 220 3.74 -18.44 -3.28
C GLU A 220 5.24 -18.27 -3.49
N GLN A 221 5.66 -18.28 -4.75
CA GLN A 221 7.05 -18.09 -5.19
C GLN A 221 8.06 -19.06 -4.51
N GLY A 222 7.58 -20.21 -4.02
CA GLY A 222 8.41 -21.20 -3.31
C GLY A 222 8.88 -20.79 -1.92
N VAL A 223 8.45 -19.64 -1.38
CA VAL A 223 8.97 -19.08 -0.12
C VAL A 223 7.91 -18.67 0.90
N VAL A 224 6.72 -18.24 0.46
CA VAL A 224 5.68 -17.75 1.35
C VAL A 224 4.55 -18.76 1.43
N VAL A 225 4.22 -19.22 2.62
CA VAL A 225 3.06 -20.09 2.86
C VAL A 225 1.88 -19.23 3.26
N ARG A 226 0.75 -19.49 2.64
CA ARG A 226 -0.52 -18.82 2.97
C ARG A 226 -1.66 -19.80 3.13
N TYR A 227 -2.65 -19.40 3.91
CA TYR A 227 -3.97 -19.99 3.86
C TYR A 227 -5.07 -18.93 4.01
N ASP A 228 -6.25 -19.25 3.48
CA ASP A 228 -7.50 -18.54 3.77
C ASP A 228 -8.53 -19.56 4.25
N LEU A 229 -9.21 -19.26 5.35
CA LEU A 229 -10.22 -20.12 5.96
C LEU A 229 -11.60 -19.46 5.86
N PHE A 230 -12.55 -20.19 5.32
CA PHE A 230 -13.92 -19.74 5.11
C PHE A 230 -14.91 -20.64 5.85
N ASP A 231 -15.98 -20.01 6.39
CA ASP A 231 -17.15 -20.72 6.90
C ASP A 231 -18.43 -20.13 6.28
N LYS A 232 -19.16 -20.91 5.51
CA LYS A 232 -20.40 -20.48 4.82
C LYS A 232 -20.23 -19.24 3.95
N GLY A 233 -19.10 -19.12 3.28
CA GLY A 233 -18.74 -18.01 2.41
C GLY A 233 -18.17 -16.78 3.14
N ALA A 234 -18.17 -16.76 4.47
CA ALA A 234 -17.52 -15.71 5.26
C ALA A 234 -16.01 -16.00 5.40
N ASP A 235 -15.19 -14.98 5.20
CA ASP A 235 -13.77 -15.01 5.52
C ASP A 235 -13.62 -14.95 7.05
N VAL A 236 -13.04 -15.97 7.65
CA VAL A 236 -12.99 -16.12 9.12
C VAL A 236 -11.57 -16.14 9.67
N ASP A 237 -10.59 -16.45 8.84
CA ASP A 237 -9.18 -16.37 9.20
C ASP A 237 -8.29 -16.37 7.96
N GLU A 238 -7.18 -15.64 8.02
CA GLU A 238 -6.19 -15.53 6.96
C GLU A 238 -4.79 -15.58 7.55
N TYR A 239 -3.87 -16.24 6.86
CA TYR A 239 -2.49 -16.34 7.29
C TYR A 239 -1.53 -16.15 6.14
N LEU A 240 -0.47 -15.41 6.41
CA LEU A 240 0.68 -15.26 5.53
C LEU A 240 1.95 -15.41 6.36
N SER A 241 2.80 -16.37 6.02
CA SER A 241 4.00 -16.67 6.79
C SER A 241 4.98 -15.49 6.88
N VAL A 242 5.05 -14.68 5.82
CA VAL A 242 5.83 -13.44 5.77
C VAL A 242 4.92 -12.32 5.23
N PRO A 243 4.16 -11.63 6.11
CA PRO A 243 3.13 -10.66 5.70
C PRO A 243 3.64 -9.55 4.78
N GLU A 244 4.84 -9.03 5.03
CA GLU A 244 5.42 -7.92 4.26
C GLU A 244 6.33 -8.38 3.11
N TYR A 245 6.32 -9.67 2.75
CA TYR A 245 7.14 -10.20 1.64
C TYR A 245 6.86 -9.48 0.32
N PHE A 246 5.59 -9.21 0.04
CA PHE A 246 5.16 -8.52 -1.19
C PHE A 246 5.12 -6.99 -1.05
N GLY A 247 5.44 -6.45 0.10
CA GLY A 247 5.53 -5.02 0.36
C GLY A 247 5.09 -4.62 1.76
N PRO A 248 5.45 -3.40 2.19
CA PRO A 248 5.08 -2.91 3.49
C PRO A 248 3.57 -2.82 3.63
N LEU A 249 3.07 -3.20 4.79
CA LEU A 249 1.67 -3.16 5.16
C LEU A 249 1.45 -2.27 6.38
N PRO A 250 0.26 -1.66 6.54
CA PRO A 250 -0.11 -1.04 7.79
C PRO A 250 0.01 -2.03 8.96
N PRO A 251 0.44 -1.60 10.16
CA PRO A 251 0.64 -2.50 11.30
C PRO A 251 -0.60 -3.35 11.66
N GLY A 252 -1.80 -2.81 11.47
CA GLY A 252 -3.05 -3.54 11.66
C GLY A 252 -3.23 -4.71 10.70
N ASP A 253 -2.84 -4.53 9.44
CA ASP A 253 -2.95 -5.54 8.39
C ASP A 253 -1.90 -6.64 8.60
N VAL A 254 -0.68 -6.29 9.00
CA VAL A 254 0.35 -7.28 9.39
C VAL A 254 -0.18 -8.20 10.51
N TYR A 255 -0.83 -7.61 11.51
CA TYR A 255 -1.40 -8.39 12.62
C TYR A 255 -2.55 -9.30 12.16
N SER A 256 -3.40 -8.83 11.25
CA SER A 256 -4.55 -9.60 10.75
C SER A 256 -4.16 -10.82 9.91
N LEU A 257 -2.96 -10.80 9.32
CA LEU A 257 -2.37 -11.93 8.58
C LEU A 257 -1.68 -12.97 9.47
N GLY A 258 -1.77 -12.84 10.79
CA GLY A 258 -1.37 -13.84 11.75
C GLY A 258 -2.51 -14.83 12.04
N ALA A 259 -2.20 -16.12 12.02
CA ALA A 259 -3.18 -17.18 12.26
C ALA A 259 -3.92 -17.03 13.60
N ASN A 260 -5.25 -17.05 13.56
CA ASN A 260 -6.07 -17.14 14.77
C ASN A 260 -6.26 -18.62 15.17
N ALA A 261 -5.35 -19.12 16.01
CA ALA A 261 -5.34 -20.51 16.43
C ALA A 261 -6.66 -21.01 17.04
N THR A 262 -7.44 -20.13 17.66
CA THR A 262 -8.74 -20.49 18.24
C THR A 262 -9.80 -20.71 17.17
N VAL A 263 -9.81 -19.87 16.13
CA VAL A 263 -10.73 -19.99 14.99
C VAL A 263 -10.38 -21.24 14.18
N VAL A 264 -9.09 -21.40 13.86
CA VAL A 264 -8.59 -22.58 13.14
C VAL A 264 -8.97 -23.87 13.86
N ALA A 265 -8.63 -23.97 15.16
CA ALA A 265 -8.93 -25.15 15.97
C ALA A 265 -10.43 -25.49 16.00
N ARG A 266 -11.28 -24.48 16.14
CA ARG A 266 -12.74 -24.68 16.17
C ARG A 266 -13.28 -25.25 14.87
N LEU A 267 -12.74 -24.82 13.73
CA LEU A 267 -13.28 -25.15 12.41
C LEU A 267 -12.65 -26.41 11.79
N THR A 268 -11.37 -26.65 12.04
CA THR A 268 -10.62 -27.78 11.48
C THR A 268 -10.51 -28.97 12.44
N GLY A 269 -10.72 -28.75 13.74
CA GLY A 269 -10.46 -29.75 14.77
C GLY A 269 -9.00 -29.84 15.21
N ALA A 270 -8.15 -28.92 14.76
CA ALA A 270 -6.73 -28.86 15.12
C ALA A 270 -6.51 -28.55 16.64
N ASP A 271 -5.34 -28.90 17.16
CA ASP A 271 -4.91 -28.44 18.48
C ASP A 271 -4.45 -26.96 18.39
N PRO A 272 -5.07 -26.05 19.14
CA PRO A 272 -4.72 -24.62 19.06
C PRO A 272 -3.28 -24.32 19.54
N LYS A 273 -2.64 -25.20 20.29
CA LYS A 273 -1.22 -25.08 20.65
C LYS A 273 -0.34 -25.36 19.44
N GLN A 274 -0.62 -26.45 18.74
CA GLN A 274 0.11 -26.81 17.53
C GLN A 274 -0.06 -25.77 16.44
N VAL A 275 -1.26 -25.22 16.25
CA VAL A 275 -1.48 -24.10 15.31
C VAL A 275 -0.59 -22.91 15.65
N ARG A 276 -0.51 -22.50 16.91
CA ARG A 276 0.37 -21.39 17.33
C ARG A 276 1.85 -21.66 17.14
N GLU A 277 2.27 -22.90 17.30
CA GLU A 277 3.67 -23.32 17.12
C GLU A 277 4.08 -23.30 15.65
N VAL A 278 3.19 -23.74 14.76
CA VAL A 278 3.47 -23.89 13.33
C VAL A 278 3.16 -22.60 12.55
N ALA A 279 1.98 -22.02 12.75
CA ALA A 279 1.52 -20.84 11.97
C ALA A 279 2.09 -19.53 12.54
N ARG A 280 3.43 -19.43 12.64
CA ARG A 280 4.13 -18.20 13.06
C ARG A 280 4.38 -17.31 11.84
N THR A 281 4.29 -16.00 12.05
CA THR A 281 4.72 -15.00 11.06
C THR A 281 6.16 -14.58 11.33
N ALA A 282 6.87 -14.16 10.29
CA ALA A 282 8.22 -13.64 10.39
C ALA A 282 8.42 -12.42 9.49
N ALA A 283 9.48 -11.65 9.71
CA ALA A 283 9.85 -10.53 8.86
C ALA A 283 10.55 -10.99 7.57
N ALA A 284 11.25 -12.14 7.62
CA ALA A 284 11.92 -12.72 6.45
C ALA A 284 11.69 -14.24 6.36
N PRO A 285 11.73 -14.82 5.15
CA PRO A 285 11.60 -16.27 4.97
C PRO A 285 12.67 -17.08 5.70
N SER A 286 13.88 -16.53 5.86
CA SER A 286 15.00 -17.17 6.58
C SER A 286 14.74 -17.42 8.07
N ASP A 287 13.76 -16.75 8.66
CA ASP A 287 13.40 -16.86 10.07
C ASP A 287 12.37 -17.99 10.33
N LEU A 288 11.96 -18.67 9.26
CA LEU A 288 10.98 -19.76 9.26
C LEU A 288 11.59 -21.04 8.68
N PRO A 289 10.99 -22.21 8.92
CA PRO A 289 11.33 -23.42 8.18
C PRO A 289 11.19 -23.22 6.67
N PRO A 290 11.85 -24.03 5.82
CA PRO A 290 11.60 -24.04 4.38
C PRO A 290 10.09 -24.07 4.08
N ALA A 291 9.65 -23.32 3.08
CA ALA A 291 8.22 -23.14 2.80
C ALA A 291 7.49 -24.46 2.58
N GLN A 292 8.15 -25.44 1.95
CA GLN A 292 7.58 -26.77 1.76
C GLN A 292 7.34 -27.47 3.11
N ASP A 293 8.32 -27.43 4.02
CA ASP A 293 8.20 -28.03 5.35
C ASP A 293 7.10 -27.36 6.18
N LEU A 294 7.02 -26.02 6.12
CA LEU A 294 5.99 -25.24 6.82
C LEU A 294 4.59 -25.56 6.26
N TYR A 295 4.45 -25.65 4.94
CA TYR A 295 3.21 -26.04 4.27
C TYR A 295 2.74 -27.44 4.73
N GLU A 296 3.64 -28.44 4.73
CA GLU A 296 3.32 -29.80 5.16
C GLU A 296 2.95 -29.86 6.66
N GLN A 297 3.63 -29.10 7.50
CA GLN A 297 3.29 -28.99 8.93
C GLN A 297 1.91 -28.36 9.14
N LEU A 298 1.58 -27.29 8.42
CA LEU A 298 0.26 -26.67 8.47
C LEU A 298 -0.84 -27.62 7.99
N ALA A 299 -0.61 -28.29 6.86
CA ALA A 299 -1.55 -29.27 6.34
C ALA A 299 -1.82 -30.40 7.37
N ALA A 300 -0.76 -30.93 7.98
CA ALA A 300 -0.86 -31.98 9.00
C ALA A 300 -1.64 -31.49 10.26
N VAL A 301 -1.33 -30.29 10.75
CA VAL A 301 -2.01 -29.71 11.91
C VAL A 301 -3.49 -29.46 11.64
N MET A 302 -3.85 -29.02 10.44
CA MET A 302 -5.24 -28.75 10.04
C MET A 302 -5.98 -30.02 9.57
N GLY A 303 -5.32 -31.18 9.52
CA GLY A 303 -5.91 -32.44 9.13
C GLY A 303 -6.26 -32.55 7.64
N VAL A 304 -5.54 -31.81 6.78
CA VAL A 304 -5.67 -31.88 5.32
C VAL A 304 -4.45 -32.55 4.68
N GLU A 305 -4.62 -33.05 3.47
CA GLU A 305 -3.48 -33.62 2.70
C GLU A 305 -2.67 -32.49 2.04
N ALA A 306 -1.35 -32.54 2.18
CA ALA A 306 -0.40 -31.64 1.54
C ALA A 306 -0.30 -31.81 0.02
#